data_9fd195c1bf9431b6f11a7f465a90f707
#
_entry.id   9fd195c1bf9431b6f11a7f465a90f707
#
_cell.length_a   1.000
_cell.length_b   1.000
_cell.length_c   1.000
_cell.angle_alpha   90.00
_cell.angle_beta   90.00
_cell.angle_gamma   90.00
#
_symmetry.space_group_name_H-M   'P 1'
#
loop_
_entity.id
_entity.type
_entity.pdbx_description
1 polymer ?
#
loop_
_entity_poly.entity_id
_entity_poly.type
_entity_poly.pdbx_seq_one_letter_code
_entity_poly.pdbx_strand_id
1 'polypeptide(L)'
;MHRLLLWVLAYAVFMYLITPIIIRFTQKMSAAPKFGPVDLSTLPAPAAQFLGSCQQALESEGFEMVGHLSWQNSAPNLFPLLSLFMNRKTQVKAVAAAIYVVTPQGAKLTTSYVEFITRYQDETVLGTSNTAMLGTYKHGPKQKSLRMPGLQSPTELYEIHRRRMAQIGGAIEPLPAIGTEITVQEQRMIEDFEEQVQFGRLYLDRTSNLYRPTWKGAYLMTWSQLQPMKNIRNSQDHWKSVASLKELEASATGLRV
;
A
#
# COMPACT_ATOMS: atom_id res chain seq x y z
N MET A 1 -12.51 41.21 6.22
CA MET A 1 -11.42 40.63 5.40
C MET A 1 -10.22 40.19 6.24
N HIS A 2 -9.64 41.01 7.10
CA HIS A 2 -8.48 40.69 7.95
C HIS A 2 -8.69 39.47 8.86
N ARG A 3 -9.86 39.32 9.50
CA ARG A 3 -10.14 38.17 10.37
C ARG A 3 -10.12 36.81 9.61
N LEU A 4 -10.67 36.78 8.40
CA LEU A 4 -10.63 35.60 7.55
C LEU A 4 -9.20 35.22 7.17
N LEU A 5 -8.39 36.21 6.80
CA LEU A 5 -6.99 35.99 6.46
C LEU A 5 -6.18 35.47 7.64
N LEU A 6 -6.43 35.98 8.85
CA LEU A 6 -5.81 35.45 10.08
C LEU A 6 -6.19 34.00 10.36
N TRP A 7 -7.45 33.63 10.17
CA TRP A 7 -7.87 32.22 10.33
C TRP A 7 -7.24 31.30 9.31
N VAL A 8 -7.15 31.69 8.04
CA VAL A 8 -6.48 30.92 6.99
C VAL A 8 -4.99 30.75 7.31
N LEU A 9 -4.33 31.84 7.77
CA LEU A 9 -2.92 31.78 8.16
C LEU A 9 -2.73 30.86 9.38
N ALA A 10 -3.55 31.00 10.41
CA ALA A 10 -3.51 30.15 11.60
C ALA A 10 -3.72 28.67 11.26
N TYR A 11 -4.67 28.37 10.37
CA TYR A 11 -4.90 27.03 9.87
C TYR A 11 -3.69 26.49 9.10
N ALA A 12 -3.09 27.29 8.21
CA ALA A 12 -1.91 26.88 7.46
C ALA A 12 -0.72 26.61 8.41
N VAL A 13 -0.48 27.49 9.38
CA VAL A 13 0.55 27.28 10.42
C VAL A 13 0.30 26.00 11.19
N PHE A 14 -0.94 25.78 11.66
CA PHE A 14 -1.29 24.55 12.36
C PHE A 14 -1.02 23.31 11.51
N MET A 15 -1.52 23.28 10.28
CA MET A 15 -1.40 22.11 9.41
C MET A 15 0.04 21.83 8.99
N TYR A 16 0.84 22.84 8.68
CA TYR A 16 2.16 22.65 8.12
C TYR A 16 3.31 22.72 9.13
N LEU A 17 3.11 23.30 10.31
CA LEU A 17 4.12 23.36 11.35
C LEU A 17 3.80 22.44 12.54
N ILE A 18 2.57 22.46 13.03
CA ILE A 18 2.21 21.69 14.23
C ILE A 18 1.96 20.20 13.89
N THR A 19 1.29 19.89 12.77
CA THR A 19 1.03 18.50 12.37
C THR A 19 2.32 17.67 12.22
N PRO A 20 3.41 18.14 11.58
CA PRO A 20 4.68 17.41 11.55
C PRO A 20 5.24 17.12 12.93
N ILE A 21 5.10 18.06 13.88
CA ILE A 21 5.53 17.85 15.27
C ILE A 21 4.75 16.71 15.90
N ILE A 22 3.42 16.73 15.77
CA ILE A 22 2.55 15.68 16.27
C ILE A 22 2.96 14.33 15.66
N ILE A 23 3.10 14.24 14.34
CA ILE A 23 3.51 13.02 13.63
C ILE A 23 4.85 12.53 14.14
N ARG A 24 5.83 13.42 14.30
CA ARG A 24 7.19 13.10 14.78
C ARG A 24 7.18 12.36 16.12
N PHE A 25 6.27 12.72 17.02
CA PHE A 25 6.20 12.16 18.36
C PHE A 25 5.17 11.04 18.54
N THR A 26 4.12 11.01 17.72
CA THR A 26 3.03 10.03 17.87
C THR A 26 3.15 8.84 16.93
N GLN A 27 3.69 9.03 15.70
CA GLN A 27 3.80 7.93 14.75
C GLN A 27 4.94 6.99 15.12
N LYS A 28 4.61 5.73 15.21
CA LYS A 28 5.53 4.65 15.53
C LYS A 28 5.08 3.37 14.85
N MET A 29 6.03 2.57 14.39
CA MET A 29 5.80 1.28 13.74
C MET A 29 6.71 0.25 14.39
N SER A 30 6.21 -0.95 14.61
CA SER A 30 7.03 -2.03 15.18
C SER A 30 8.18 -2.38 14.26
N ALA A 31 9.38 -2.56 14.82
CA ALA A 31 10.53 -3.08 14.10
C ALA A 31 10.43 -4.60 13.81
N ALA A 32 9.47 -5.28 14.44
CA ALA A 32 9.15 -6.67 14.19
C ALA A 32 7.64 -6.78 13.89
N PRO A 33 7.21 -6.45 12.65
CA PRO A 33 5.81 -6.61 12.26
C PRO A 33 5.38 -8.06 12.43
N LYS A 34 4.16 -8.28 12.94
CA LYS A 34 3.61 -9.59 13.19
C LYS A 34 2.23 -9.70 12.55
N PHE A 35 2.07 -10.74 11.74
CA PHE A 35 0.77 -11.12 11.19
C PHE A 35 0.24 -12.34 11.92
N GLY A 36 -1.00 -12.25 12.40
CA GLY A 36 -1.72 -13.37 13.01
C GLY A 36 -2.88 -13.81 12.14
N PRO A 37 -3.19 -15.13 12.10
CA PRO A 37 -4.34 -15.62 11.37
C PRO A 37 -5.65 -15.09 11.98
N VAL A 38 -6.64 -14.86 11.13
CA VAL A 38 -7.97 -14.38 11.52
C VAL A 38 -9.02 -15.18 10.76
N ASP A 39 -10.08 -15.56 11.46
CA ASP A 39 -11.23 -16.18 10.82
C ASP A 39 -12.12 -15.11 10.18
N LEU A 40 -12.45 -15.30 8.90
CA LEU A 40 -13.30 -14.39 8.14
C LEU A 40 -14.67 -14.19 8.81
N SER A 41 -15.20 -15.22 9.47
CA SER A 41 -16.49 -15.19 10.16
C SER A 41 -16.51 -14.27 11.39
N THR A 42 -15.34 -13.96 11.95
CA THR A 42 -15.19 -13.08 13.13
C THR A 42 -15.00 -11.61 12.76
N LEU A 43 -14.83 -11.33 11.45
CA LEU A 43 -14.58 -9.98 10.97
C LEU A 43 -15.86 -9.16 10.86
N PRO A 44 -15.77 -7.82 10.92
CA PRO A 44 -16.89 -6.95 10.58
C PRO A 44 -17.42 -7.24 9.18
N ALA A 45 -18.75 -7.31 9.02
CA ALA A 45 -19.40 -7.71 7.78
C ALA A 45 -18.84 -7.05 6.49
N PRO A 46 -18.55 -5.72 6.46
CA PRO A 46 -17.97 -5.10 5.26
C PRO A 46 -16.59 -5.65 4.88
N ALA A 47 -15.75 -6.01 5.88
CA ALA A 47 -14.45 -6.61 5.59
C ALA A 47 -14.61 -8.07 5.14
N ALA A 48 -15.43 -8.85 5.83
CA ALA A 48 -15.68 -10.24 5.47
C ALA A 48 -16.22 -10.36 4.04
N GLN A 49 -17.18 -9.51 3.68
CA GLN A 49 -17.75 -9.47 2.34
C GLN A 49 -16.71 -9.08 1.29
N PHE A 50 -15.92 -8.03 1.53
CA PHE A 50 -14.88 -7.59 0.60
C PHE A 50 -13.79 -8.67 0.42
N LEU A 51 -13.23 -9.18 1.51
CA LEU A 51 -12.15 -10.17 1.46
C LEU A 51 -12.65 -11.50 0.84
N GLY A 52 -13.88 -11.93 1.15
CA GLY A 52 -14.48 -13.10 0.57
C GLY A 52 -14.75 -12.97 -0.95
N SER A 53 -15.23 -11.81 -1.40
CA SER A 53 -15.42 -11.55 -2.83
C SER A 53 -14.09 -11.52 -3.59
N CYS A 54 -13.03 -10.94 -2.98
CA CYS A 54 -11.70 -10.97 -3.54
C CYS A 54 -11.14 -12.39 -3.62
N GLN A 55 -11.36 -13.21 -2.58
CA GLN A 55 -10.94 -14.61 -2.59
C GLN A 55 -11.55 -15.34 -3.77
N GLN A 56 -12.87 -15.30 -3.93
CA GLN A 56 -13.56 -15.98 -5.03
C GLN A 56 -13.03 -15.54 -6.40
N ALA A 57 -12.84 -14.22 -6.58
CA ALA A 57 -12.34 -13.66 -7.84
C ALA A 57 -10.89 -14.10 -8.12
N LEU A 58 -10.00 -14.11 -7.11
CA LEU A 58 -8.59 -14.45 -7.29
C LEU A 58 -8.39 -15.97 -7.46
N GLU A 59 -9.15 -16.79 -6.75
CA GLU A 59 -9.10 -18.25 -6.94
C GLU A 59 -9.50 -18.66 -8.36
N SER A 60 -10.47 -17.95 -8.98
CA SER A 60 -10.83 -18.20 -10.38
C SER A 60 -9.71 -17.85 -11.37
N GLU A 61 -8.75 -16.99 -10.98
CA GLU A 61 -7.56 -16.64 -11.75
C GLU A 61 -6.33 -17.52 -11.41
N GLY A 62 -6.54 -18.59 -10.60
CA GLY A 62 -5.51 -19.54 -10.23
C GLY A 62 -4.60 -19.08 -9.08
N PHE A 63 -5.05 -18.15 -8.25
CA PHE A 63 -4.38 -17.85 -7.01
C PHE A 63 -4.77 -18.84 -5.91
N GLU A 64 -3.79 -19.24 -5.12
CA GLU A 64 -3.95 -20.03 -3.91
C GLU A 64 -3.99 -19.08 -2.71
N MET A 65 -5.00 -19.22 -1.86
CA MET A 65 -5.07 -18.43 -0.63
C MET A 65 -4.09 -18.98 0.41
N VAL A 66 -3.24 -18.10 0.95
CA VAL A 66 -2.35 -18.42 2.08
C VAL A 66 -3.09 -18.27 3.41
N GLY A 67 -3.90 -17.21 3.55
CA GLY A 67 -4.72 -17.00 4.73
C GLY A 67 -5.27 -15.58 4.86
N HIS A 68 -6.23 -15.44 5.78
CA HIS A 68 -6.68 -14.15 6.28
C HIS A 68 -5.85 -13.78 7.51
N LEU A 69 -5.34 -12.55 7.53
CA LEU A 69 -4.35 -12.10 8.50
C LEU A 69 -4.77 -10.76 9.10
N SER A 70 -4.39 -10.53 10.35
CA SER A 70 -4.40 -9.21 10.96
C SER A 70 -2.97 -8.78 11.29
N TRP A 71 -2.64 -7.52 11.06
CA TRP A 71 -1.39 -6.95 11.52
C TRP A 71 -1.51 -6.58 13.00
N GLN A 72 -1.02 -7.46 13.89
CA GLN A 72 -1.27 -7.42 15.33
C GLN A 72 -0.63 -6.23 16.06
N ASN A 73 0.53 -5.78 15.61
CA ASN A 73 1.29 -4.69 16.23
C ASN A 73 1.39 -3.47 15.29
N SER A 74 0.31 -3.17 14.59
CA SER A 74 0.15 -1.96 13.77
C SER A 74 0.11 -0.69 14.62
N ALA A 75 0.02 0.47 13.97
CA ALA A 75 -0.11 1.74 14.66
C ALA A 75 -1.37 1.76 15.57
N PRO A 76 -1.34 2.49 16.69
CA PRO A 76 -2.51 2.63 17.57
C PRO A 76 -3.74 3.07 16.77
N ASN A 77 -4.89 2.50 17.12
CA ASN A 77 -6.17 2.75 16.47
C ASN A 77 -6.28 2.34 14.99
N LEU A 78 -5.25 1.68 14.43
CA LEU A 78 -5.29 1.14 13.08
C LEU A 78 -5.42 -0.38 13.15
N PHE A 79 -6.39 -0.93 12.43
CA PHE A 79 -6.64 -2.38 12.39
C PHE A 79 -6.65 -2.87 10.95
N PRO A 80 -5.47 -3.19 10.40
CA PRO A 80 -5.36 -3.72 9.04
C PRO A 80 -5.69 -5.21 9.03
N LEU A 81 -6.64 -5.57 8.16
CA LEU A 81 -7.01 -6.93 7.82
C LEU A 81 -6.57 -7.19 6.37
N LEU A 82 -5.99 -8.33 6.12
CA LEU A 82 -5.54 -8.70 4.78
C LEU A 82 -5.74 -10.17 4.48
N SER A 83 -5.96 -10.46 3.21
CA SER A 83 -5.90 -11.82 2.67
C SER A 83 -4.71 -11.89 1.73
N LEU A 84 -3.86 -12.87 1.94
CA LEU A 84 -2.64 -13.09 1.16
C LEU A 84 -2.87 -14.24 0.18
N PHE A 85 -2.50 -14.02 -1.08
CA PHE A 85 -2.66 -15.00 -2.17
C PHE A 85 -1.39 -15.11 -2.99
N MET A 86 -1.14 -16.32 -3.52
CA MET A 86 -0.01 -16.62 -4.38
C MET A 86 -0.48 -17.30 -5.67
N ASN A 87 -0.09 -16.78 -6.82
CA ASN A 87 -0.21 -17.51 -8.08
C ASN A 87 1.15 -18.06 -8.48
N ARG A 88 1.38 -19.34 -8.16
CA ARG A 88 2.68 -19.98 -8.36
C ARG A 88 3.01 -20.21 -9.84
N LYS A 89 2.01 -20.27 -10.70
CA LYS A 89 2.21 -20.40 -12.14
C LYS A 89 2.78 -19.13 -12.76
N THR A 90 2.29 -17.96 -12.34
CA THR A 90 2.70 -16.66 -12.86
C THR A 90 3.69 -15.94 -11.97
N GLN A 91 4.00 -16.49 -10.79
CA GLN A 91 4.90 -15.92 -9.78
C GLN A 91 4.43 -14.55 -9.29
N VAL A 92 3.12 -14.38 -9.14
CA VAL A 92 2.48 -13.16 -8.67
C VAL A 92 1.94 -13.35 -7.26
N LYS A 93 2.25 -12.41 -6.38
CA LYS A 93 1.62 -12.26 -5.07
C LYS A 93 0.45 -11.27 -5.19
N ALA A 94 -0.68 -11.59 -4.55
CA ALA A 94 -1.78 -10.65 -4.37
C ALA A 94 -2.10 -10.45 -2.90
N VAL A 95 -2.49 -9.22 -2.55
CA VAL A 95 -2.94 -8.83 -1.21
C VAL A 95 -4.28 -8.11 -1.37
N ALA A 96 -5.34 -8.64 -0.76
CA ALA A 96 -6.58 -7.89 -0.55
C ALA A 96 -6.56 -7.34 0.88
N ALA A 97 -6.74 -6.04 1.04
CA ALA A 97 -6.64 -5.37 2.34
C ALA A 97 -7.91 -4.59 2.68
N ALA A 98 -8.35 -4.66 3.94
CA ALA A 98 -9.40 -3.85 4.53
C ALA A 98 -8.86 -3.18 5.81
N ILE A 99 -8.79 -1.85 5.84
CA ILE A 99 -8.17 -1.11 6.92
C ILE A 99 -9.24 -0.37 7.72
N TYR A 100 -9.31 -0.69 9.01
CA TYR A 100 -10.19 -0.04 9.96
C TYR A 100 -9.42 0.96 10.82
N VAL A 101 -10.09 2.05 11.15
CA VAL A 101 -9.67 2.98 12.21
C VAL A 101 -10.64 2.83 13.37
N VAL A 102 -10.10 2.61 14.55
CA VAL A 102 -10.88 2.54 15.79
C VAL A 102 -10.98 3.95 16.39
N THR A 103 -12.20 4.42 16.55
CA THR A 103 -12.52 5.72 17.15
C THR A 103 -13.38 5.50 18.40
N PRO A 104 -13.58 6.52 19.26
CA PRO A 104 -14.52 6.40 20.39
C PRO A 104 -15.96 6.04 19.96
N GLN A 105 -16.32 6.33 18.71
CA GLN A 105 -17.63 6.01 18.13
C GLN A 105 -17.70 4.60 17.52
N GLY A 106 -16.61 3.84 17.55
CA GLY A 106 -16.51 2.49 17.02
C GLY A 106 -15.47 2.34 15.89
N ALA A 107 -15.37 1.14 15.35
CA ALA A 107 -14.48 0.81 14.24
C ALA A 107 -15.12 1.22 12.92
N LYS A 108 -14.39 1.99 12.10
CA LYS A 108 -14.83 2.45 10.77
C LYS A 108 -13.89 1.92 9.70
N LEU A 109 -14.44 1.27 8.66
CA LEU A 109 -13.69 0.91 7.46
C LEU A 109 -13.25 2.20 6.74
N THR A 110 -11.94 2.38 6.61
CA THR A 110 -11.36 3.59 6.01
C THR A 110 -11.04 3.35 4.54
N THR A 111 -10.56 2.15 4.21
CA THR A 111 -10.22 1.77 2.84
C THR A 111 -10.22 0.27 2.68
N SER A 112 -10.53 -0.17 1.45
CA SER A 112 -10.31 -1.54 1.00
C SER A 112 -9.70 -1.49 -0.40
N TYR A 113 -8.78 -2.40 -0.70
CA TYR A 113 -8.08 -2.45 -1.98
C TYR A 113 -7.47 -3.82 -2.24
N VAL A 114 -7.13 -4.05 -3.51
CA VAL A 114 -6.31 -5.20 -3.94
C VAL A 114 -5.01 -4.67 -4.54
N GLU A 115 -3.93 -5.37 -4.27
CA GLU A 115 -2.61 -5.08 -4.83
C GLU A 115 -1.96 -6.36 -5.35
N PHE A 116 -1.46 -6.32 -6.58
CA PHE A 116 -0.65 -7.37 -7.19
C PHE A 116 0.82 -6.94 -7.18
N ILE A 117 1.70 -7.87 -6.84
CA ILE A 117 3.13 -7.62 -6.68
C ILE A 117 3.91 -8.74 -7.36
N THR A 118 4.83 -8.36 -8.25
CA THR A 118 5.84 -9.23 -8.83
C THR A 118 7.22 -8.67 -8.53
N ARG A 119 8.13 -9.51 -8.07
CA ARG A 119 9.52 -9.16 -7.84
C ARG A 119 10.38 -9.81 -8.92
N TYR A 120 11.39 -9.07 -9.38
CA TYR A 120 12.36 -9.52 -10.36
C TYR A 120 13.72 -9.73 -9.71
N GLN A 121 14.55 -10.58 -10.32
CA GLN A 121 15.89 -10.89 -9.82
C GLN A 121 16.84 -9.70 -9.81
N ASP A 122 16.58 -8.66 -10.60
CA ASP A 122 17.28 -7.39 -10.59
C ASP A 122 16.81 -6.42 -9.47
N GLU A 123 16.03 -6.94 -8.52
CA GLU A 123 15.39 -6.21 -7.41
C GLU A 123 14.27 -5.24 -7.84
N THR A 124 13.90 -5.22 -9.14
CA THR A 124 12.72 -4.47 -9.57
C THR A 124 11.46 -5.05 -8.93
N VAL A 125 10.61 -4.17 -8.39
CA VAL A 125 9.31 -4.54 -7.82
C VAL A 125 8.22 -3.88 -8.64
N LEU A 126 7.39 -4.71 -9.26
CA LEU A 126 6.21 -4.26 -9.99
C LEU A 126 4.98 -4.35 -9.09
N GLY A 127 4.34 -3.22 -8.82
CA GLY A 127 3.09 -3.14 -8.06
C GLY A 127 1.95 -2.61 -8.94
N THR A 128 0.76 -3.21 -8.80
CA THR A 128 -0.48 -2.71 -9.42
C THR A 128 -1.58 -2.80 -8.40
N SER A 129 -2.19 -1.67 -8.02
CA SER A 129 -3.22 -1.64 -6.97
C SER A 129 -4.36 -0.71 -7.32
N ASN A 130 -5.54 -0.97 -6.75
CA ASN A 130 -6.69 -0.06 -6.84
C ASN A 130 -6.85 0.82 -5.59
N THR A 131 -5.81 0.93 -4.76
CA THR A 131 -5.87 1.77 -3.56
C THR A 131 -6.09 3.24 -3.88
N ALA A 132 -7.03 3.88 -3.18
CA ALA A 132 -7.19 5.33 -3.18
C ALA A 132 -6.21 6.04 -2.24
N MET A 133 -5.53 5.28 -1.36
CA MET A 133 -4.56 5.84 -0.43
C MET A 133 -3.26 6.22 -1.13
N LEU A 134 -2.78 7.41 -0.85
CA LEU A 134 -1.43 7.80 -1.21
C LEU A 134 -0.44 7.13 -0.25
N GLY A 135 0.55 6.45 -0.78
CA GLY A 135 1.66 5.96 0.02
C GLY A 135 2.31 7.10 0.81
N THR A 136 2.63 6.84 2.07
CA THR A 136 3.24 7.82 2.97
C THR A 136 4.56 8.35 2.41
N TYR A 137 5.37 7.46 1.89
CA TYR A 137 6.66 7.77 1.30
C TYR A 137 6.73 7.32 -0.16
N LYS A 138 7.57 8.00 -0.93
CA LYS A 138 7.93 7.51 -2.26
C LYS A 138 8.86 6.31 -2.12
N HIS A 139 8.62 5.31 -2.89
CA HIS A 139 9.51 4.17 -3.02
C HIS A 139 10.76 4.52 -3.84
N GLY A 140 11.76 3.66 -3.80
CA GLY A 140 12.97 3.78 -4.60
C GLY A 140 12.73 3.61 -6.10
N PRO A 141 13.74 3.88 -6.93
CA PRO A 141 13.60 3.87 -8.40
C PRO A 141 13.30 2.49 -8.97
N LYS A 142 13.63 1.43 -8.24
CA LYS A 142 13.34 0.05 -8.64
C LYS A 142 11.87 -0.35 -8.44
N GLN A 143 11.09 0.42 -7.68
CA GLN A 143 9.68 0.14 -7.45
C GLN A 143 8.79 0.83 -8.50
N LYS A 144 8.22 0.03 -9.40
CA LYS A 144 7.34 0.45 -10.50
C LYS A 144 5.87 0.25 -10.10
N SER A 145 5.33 1.17 -9.32
CA SER A 145 3.94 1.08 -8.83
C SER A 145 2.96 1.85 -9.74
N LEU A 146 1.81 1.22 -10.00
CA LEU A 146 0.67 1.82 -10.70
C LEU A 146 -0.56 1.75 -9.78
N ARG A 147 -1.24 2.87 -9.58
CA ARG A 147 -2.47 2.95 -8.80
C ARG A 147 -3.65 3.28 -9.70
N MET A 148 -4.74 2.53 -9.54
CA MET A 148 -5.95 2.62 -10.35
C MET A 148 -7.20 2.64 -9.44
N PRO A 149 -7.42 3.71 -8.65
CA PRO A 149 -8.45 3.72 -7.61
C PRO A 149 -9.89 3.60 -8.14
N GLY A 150 -10.11 3.85 -9.43
CA GLY A 150 -11.41 3.67 -10.09
C GLY A 150 -11.73 2.24 -10.49
N LEU A 151 -10.74 1.35 -10.49
CA LEU A 151 -10.91 -0.04 -10.95
C LEU A 151 -11.29 -0.94 -9.76
N GLN A 152 -12.53 -1.41 -9.75
CA GLN A 152 -13.03 -2.21 -8.62
C GLN A 152 -12.84 -3.72 -8.82
N SER A 153 -12.73 -4.19 -10.06
CA SER A 153 -12.59 -5.61 -10.39
C SER A 153 -11.17 -6.12 -10.12
N PRO A 154 -10.97 -7.11 -9.22
CA PRO A 154 -9.67 -7.72 -9.01
C PRO A 154 -9.14 -8.43 -10.25
N THR A 155 -9.99 -9.06 -11.05
CA THR A 155 -9.61 -9.77 -12.27
C THR A 155 -9.11 -8.84 -13.36
N GLU A 156 -9.79 -7.70 -13.60
CA GLU A 156 -9.31 -6.67 -14.53
C GLU A 156 -7.99 -6.05 -14.07
N LEU A 157 -7.84 -5.81 -12.77
CA LEU A 157 -6.61 -5.29 -12.20
C LEU A 157 -5.45 -6.29 -12.38
N TYR A 158 -5.73 -7.60 -12.24
CA TYR A 158 -4.75 -8.65 -12.48
C TYR A 158 -4.33 -8.72 -13.95
N GLU A 159 -5.28 -8.61 -14.87
CA GLU A 159 -4.96 -8.58 -16.30
C GLU A 159 -4.05 -7.41 -16.67
N ILE A 160 -4.29 -6.22 -16.12
CA ILE A 160 -3.39 -5.07 -16.29
C ILE A 160 -2.01 -5.37 -15.70
N HIS A 161 -1.94 -6.00 -14.54
CA HIS A 161 -0.67 -6.40 -13.94
C HIS A 161 0.11 -7.37 -14.83
N ARG A 162 -0.55 -8.38 -15.39
CA ARG A 162 0.05 -9.33 -16.34
C ARG A 162 0.60 -8.66 -17.59
N ARG A 163 -0.14 -7.73 -18.17
CA ARG A 163 0.34 -6.94 -19.35
C ARG A 163 1.56 -6.11 -19.00
N ARG A 164 1.59 -5.49 -17.83
CA ARG A 164 2.77 -4.77 -17.34
C ARG A 164 3.98 -5.68 -17.12
N MET A 165 3.78 -6.88 -16.60
CA MET A 165 4.83 -7.88 -16.49
C MET A 165 5.43 -8.23 -17.85
N ALA A 166 4.59 -8.43 -18.85
CA ALA A 166 5.04 -8.73 -20.21
C ALA A 166 5.85 -7.58 -20.83
N GLN A 167 5.51 -6.31 -20.52
CA GLN A 167 6.28 -5.14 -20.99
C GLN A 167 7.64 -5.01 -20.32
N ILE A 168 7.73 -5.32 -19.01
CA ILE A 168 8.99 -5.22 -18.28
C ILE A 168 9.93 -6.32 -18.72
N GLY A 169 9.41 -7.55 -18.85
CA GLY A 169 10.23 -8.72 -19.11
C GLY A 169 11.19 -9.02 -17.96
N GLY A 170 12.13 -9.93 -18.21
CA GLY A 170 13.16 -10.28 -17.23
C GLY A 170 12.82 -11.49 -16.36
N ALA A 171 13.80 -11.97 -15.61
CA ALA A 171 13.66 -13.11 -14.74
C ALA A 171 12.92 -12.72 -13.44
N ILE A 172 11.83 -13.43 -13.14
CA ILE A 172 11.04 -13.20 -11.93
C ILE A 172 11.67 -13.93 -10.76
N GLU A 173 11.68 -13.29 -9.59
CA GLU A 173 12.07 -13.92 -8.32
C GLU A 173 11.01 -14.96 -7.94
N PRO A 174 11.40 -16.21 -7.60
CA PRO A 174 10.43 -17.22 -7.17
C PRO A 174 9.64 -16.77 -5.94
N LEU A 175 8.36 -17.13 -5.91
CA LEU A 175 7.54 -16.93 -4.72
C LEU A 175 8.10 -17.75 -3.53
N PRO A 176 7.81 -17.32 -2.28
CA PRO A 176 8.19 -18.05 -1.09
C PRO A 176 7.71 -19.51 -1.11
N ALA A 177 8.46 -20.38 -0.47
CA ALA A 177 8.03 -21.76 -0.28
C ALA A 177 6.73 -21.82 0.54
N ILE A 178 5.93 -22.89 0.29
CA ILE A 178 4.68 -23.12 1.02
C ILE A 178 4.96 -23.17 2.52
N GLY A 179 4.18 -22.42 3.28
CA GLY A 179 4.30 -22.31 4.74
C GLY A 179 5.28 -21.22 5.22
N THR A 180 6.03 -20.55 4.32
CA THR A 180 6.95 -19.46 4.69
C THR A 180 6.45 -18.07 4.26
N GLU A 181 5.32 -18.01 3.57
CA GLU A 181 4.82 -16.80 2.90
C GLU A 181 4.60 -15.64 3.88
N ILE A 182 4.05 -15.94 5.06
CA ILE A 182 3.77 -14.94 6.11
C ILE A 182 5.09 -14.39 6.67
N THR A 183 6.04 -15.29 6.98
CA THR A 183 7.36 -14.90 7.50
C THR A 183 8.12 -14.03 6.49
N VAL A 184 8.07 -14.42 5.21
CA VAL A 184 8.69 -13.61 4.14
C VAL A 184 7.96 -12.26 4.00
N GLN A 185 6.64 -12.22 4.16
CA GLN A 185 5.89 -10.95 4.14
C GLN A 185 6.30 -10.03 5.30
N GLU A 186 6.48 -10.57 6.51
CA GLU A 186 7.00 -9.83 7.66
C GLU A 186 8.41 -9.28 7.38
N GLN A 187 9.29 -10.11 6.83
CA GLN A 187 10.64 -9.72 6.48
C GLN A 187 10.68 -8.60 5.41
N ARG A 188 9.84 -8.70 4.37
CA ARG A 188 9.73 -7.66 3.33
C ARG A 188 9.24 -6.32 3.89
N MET A 189 8.36 -6.33 4.89
CA MET A 189 7.98 -5.09 5.58
C MET A 189 9.15 -4.46 6.35
N ILE A 190 10.00 -5.28 6.96
CA ILE A 190 11.20 -4.78 7.64
C ILE A 190 12.15 -4.13 6.61
N GLU A 191 12.38 -4.80 5.47
CA GLU A 191 13.20 -4.27 4.37
C GLU A 191 12.65 -2.92 3.84
N ASP A 192 11.33 -2.80 3.69
CA ASP A 192 10.69 -1.54 3.29
C ASP A 192 10.93 -0.42 4.34
N PHE A 193 10.90 -0.73 5.64
CA PHE A 193 11.24 0.24 6.68
C PHE A 193 12.72 0.62 6.67
N GLU A 194 13.60 -0.36 6.47
CA GLU A 194 15.04 -0.12 6.36
C GLU A 194 15.39 0.75 5.15
N GLU A 195 14.73 0.55 4.01
CA GLU A 195 14.84 1.45 2.86
C GLU A 195 14.46 2.89 3.25
N GLN A 196 13.39 3.09 4.03
CA GLN A 196 13.00 4.42 4.50
C GLN A 196 14.02 5.01 5.50
N VAL A 197 14.72 4.17 6.26
CA VAL A 197 15.84 4.61 7.12
C VAL A 197 17.01 5.07 6.25
N GLN A 198 17.38 4.33 5.21
CA GLN A 198 18.44 4.72 4.27
C GLN A 198 18.14 6.05 3.58
N PHE A 199 16.86 6.32 3.25
CA PHE A 199 16.43 7.62 2.72
C PHE A 199 16.37 8.74 3.78
N GLY A 200 16.68 8.44 5.03
CA GLY A 200 16.65 9.39 6.15
C GLY A 200 15.22 9.86 6.50
N ARG A 201 14.22 9.06 6.22
CA ARG A 201 12.79 9.36 6.52
C ARG A 201 12.34 8.73 7.82
N LEU A 202 12.88 7.58 8.15
CA LEU A 202 12.70 6.88 9.42
C LEU A 202 14.04 6.75 10.15
N TYR A 203 13.96 6.42 11.42
CA TYR A 203 15.09 5.91 12.21
C TYR A 203 14.58 4.82 13.14
N LEU A 204 15.45 3.87 13.45
CA LEU A 204 15.16 2.82 14.43
C LEU A 204 15.50 3.32 15.83
N ASP A 205 14.50 3.46 16.68
CA ASP A 205 14.66 3.66 18.10
C ASP A 205 14.94 2.29 18.76
N ARG A 206 16.21 1.99 18.97
CA ARG A 206 16.64 0.68 19.51
C ARG A 206 16.15 0.43 20.93
N THR A 207 15.89 1.48 21.71
CA THR A 207 15.42 1.34 23.10
C THR A 207 14.00 0.81 23.15
N SER A 208 13.13 1.30 22.27
CA SER A 208 11.72 0.87 22.19
C SER A 208 11.47 -0.17 21.12
N ASN A 209 12.47 -0.52 20.29
CA ASN A 209 12.35 -1.39 19.11
C ASN A 209 11.25 -0.94 18.15
N LEU A 210 11.24 0.37 17.84
CA LEU A 210 10.25 1.01 16.99
C LEU A 210 10.92 1.85 15.89
N TYR A 211 10.39 1.78 14.68
CA TYR A 211 10.67 2.78 13.66
C TYR A 211 9.86 4.04 13.93
N ARG A 212 10.52 5.18 13.89
CA ARG A 212 9.92 6.51 14.08
C ARG A 212 10.29 7.42 12.92
N PRO A 213 9.41 8.36 12.52
CA PRO A 213 9.75 9.33 11.50
C PRO A 213 10.85 10.28 12.01
N THR A 214 11.82 10.60 11.14
CA THR A 214 12.71 11.75 11.32
C THR A 214 11.91 13.05 11.12
N TRP A 215 12.49 14.21 11.35
CA TRP A 215 11.86 15.47 10.97
C TRP A 215 11.53 15.53 9.48
N LYS A 216 12.49 15.13 8.62
CA LYS A 216 12.27 14.99 7.18
C LYS A 216 11.09 14.07 6.87
N GLY A 217 11.02 12.91 7.53
CA GLY A 217 9.93 11.96 7.38
C GLY A 217 8.58 12.54 7.80
N ALA A 218 8.51 13.18 8.97
CA ALA A 218 7.29 13.79 9.49
C ALA A 218 6.75 14.92 8.57
N TYR A 219 7.64 15.78 8.06
CA TYR A 219 7.26 16.80 7.09
C TYR A 219 6.76 16.19 5.77
N LEU A 220 7.43 15.16 5.24
CA LEU A 220 7.01 14.48 4.02
C LEU A 220 5.65 13.76 4.20
N MET A 221 5.41 13.14 5.35
CA MET A 221 4.11 12.54 5.69
C MET A 221 3.01 13.60 5.66
N THR A 222 3.21 14.71 6.39
CA THR A 222 2.27 15.82 6.44
C THR A 222 2.00 16.38 5.06
N TRP A 223 3.07 16.79 4.36
CA TRP A 223 3.00 17.43 3.06
C TRP A 223 2.30 16.56 2.02
N SER A 224 2.54 15.25 2.03
CA SER A 224 1.96 14.32 1.06
C SER A 224 0.46 14.09 1.24
N GLN A 225 -0.08 14.32 2.44
CA GLN A 225 -1.48 14.07 2.78
C GLN A 225 -2.34 15.34 2.82
N LEU A 226 -1.72 16.51 2.85
CA LEU A 226 -2.45 17.80 2.92
C LEU A 226 -2.75 18.37 1.54
N GLN A 227 -3.85 19.13 1.49
CA GLN A 227 -4.19 19.95 0.34
C GLN A 227 -3.23 21.15 0.23
N PRO A 228 -2.79 21.58 -0.97
CA PRO A 228 -3.20 21.08 -2.29
C PRO A 228 -2.37 19.88 -2.77
N MET A 229 -1.29 19.50 -2.09
CA MET A 229 -0.34 18.48 -2.55
C MET A 229 -0.98 17.11 -2.76
N LYS A 230 -1.94 16.75 -1.90
CA LYS A 230 -2.71 15.51 -2.06
C LYS A 230 -3.42 15.45 -3.41
N ASN A 231 -4.07 16.56 -3.82
CA ASN A 231 -4.77 16.63 -5.11
C ASN A 231 -3.79 16.57 -6.28
N ILE A 232 -2.66 17.28 -6.19
CA ILE A 232 -1.62 17.26 -7.22
C ILE A 232 -1.09 15.84 -7.42
N ARG A 233 -0.78 15.13 -6.33
CA ARG A 233 -0.31 13.74 -6.41
C ARG A 233 -1.38 12.81 -6.97
N ASN A 234 -2.63 12.93 -6.55
CA ASN A 234 -3.72 12.13 -7.10
C ASN A 234 -3.90 12.38 -8.60
N SER A 235 -3.83 13.63 -9.05
CA SER A 235 -3.90 13.97 -10.47
C SER A 235 -2.72 13.39 -11.25
N GLN A 236 -1.50 13.51 -10.74
CA GLN A 236 -0.31 12.93 -11.36
C GLN A 236 -0.42 11.41 -11.50
N ASP A 237 -0.89 10.72 -10.46
CA ASP A 237 -1.06 9.27 -10.49
C ASP A 237 -2.22 8.87 -11.43
N HIS A 238 -3.28 9.67 -11.51
CA HIS A 238 -4.34 9.45 -12.50
C HIS A 238 -3.81 9.57 -13.93
N TRP A 239 -3.04 10.63 -14.24
CA TRP A 239 -2.44 10.79 -15.57
C TRP A 239 -1.47 9.64 -15.92
N LYS A 240 -0.67 9.19 -14.97
CA LYS A 240 0.20 8.01 -15.15
C LYS A 240 -0.61 6.75 -15.44
N SER A 241 -1.71 6.55 -14.73
CA SER A 241 -2.59 5.40 -14.94
C SER A 241 -3.21 5.42 -16.35
N VAL A 242 -3.71 6.57 -16.78
CA VAL A 242 -4.27 6.75 -18.14
C VAL A 242 -3.20 6.53 -19.21
N ALA A 243 -1.99 7.08 -19.03
CA ALA A 243 -0.90 6.89 -19.96
C ALA A 243 -0.50 5.40 -20.06
N SER A 244 -0.32 4.73 -18.92
CA SER A 244 0.01 3.29 -18.87
C SER A 244 -1.06 2.42 -19.53
N LEU A 245 -2.34 2.74 -19.36
CA LEU A 245 -3.42 2.01 -20.03
C LEU A 245 -3.36 2.18 -21.54
N LYS A 246 -3.16 3.39 -22.03
CA LYS A 246 -3.01 3.66 -23.48
C LYS A 246 -1.82 2.91 -24.08
N GLU A 247 -0.68 2.89 -23.39
CA GLU A 247 0.49 2.12 -23.82
C GLU A 247 0.21 0.61 -23.88
N LEU A 248 -0.52 0.07 -22.89
CA LEU A 248 -0.92 -1.33 -22.86
C LEU A 248 -1.88 -1.68 -24.00
N GLU A 249 -2.84 -0.81 -24.30
CA GLU A 249 -3.78 -0.96 -25.42
C GLU A 249 -3.05 -0.88 -26.78
N ALA A 250 -2.16 0.08 -26.95
CA ALA A 250 -1.35 0.22 -28.17
C ALA A 250 -0.47 -1.00 -28.42
N SER A 251 0.13 -1.56 -27.37
CA SER A 251 0.93 -2.78 -27.45
C SER A 251 0.08 -4.00 -27.82
N ALA A 252 -1.17 -4.09 -27.35
CA ALA A 252 -2.08 -5.18 -27.66
C ALA A 252 -2.59 -5.15 -29.10
N THR A 253 -2.71 -3.95 -29.68
CA THR A 253 -3.18 -3.76 -31.08
C THR A 253 -2.06 -3.78 -32.12
N GLY A 254 -0.81 -3.99 -31.70
CA GLY A 254 0.35 -4.03 -32.63
C GLY A 254 0.71 -2.67 -33.24
N LEU A 255 0.06 -1.61 -32.84
CA LEU A 255 0.37 -0.24 -33.23
C LEU A 255 1.56 0.25 -32.36
N ARG A 256 2.77 0.13 -32.90
CA ARG A 256 3.92 0.86 -32.33
C ARG A 256 3.71 2.36 -32.65
N VAL A 257 3.62 3.17 -31.61
CA VAL A 257 3.74 4.63 -31.69
C VAL A 257 5.21 5.01 -31.77
#